data_1070ea52691f73b03dcbc3184fe865a2
#
_entry.id   1070ea52691f73b03dcbc3184fe865a2
#
_cell.length_a   1.000
_cell.length_b   1.000
_cell.length_c   1.000
_cell.angle_alpha   90.00
_cell.angle_beta   90.00
_cell.angle_gamma   90.00
#
_symmetry.space_group_name_H-M   'P 1'
#
loop_
_entity.id
_entity.type
_entity.pdbx_description
1 polymer ?
#
loop_
_entity_poly.entity_id
_entity_poly.type
_entity_poly.pdbx_seq_one_letter_code
_entity_poly.pdbx_strand_id
1 'polypeptide(L)'
;MLRVPVGTTIIDATTQEIIGDLTKDGQRIMVAQGGWHGLGNTRFKSSTNRAPRQTTPGKPGDQRDLKLELKVLADVGLLGLPNAGKSTFIRSVSAAKPKVADYPFTTLVPNLGVVSVDRWKSFVVADIPGLIEGASDGAGLGIRFLKHLARTRLLLHLVDMAPLDETSAADSAEIIVNELVKFSPSLADRDRWLVLNKCDQLLEEEHEARKQEIVDRLEWTGPVYVISAIAKEGTEQLTRDIMRYLEERSLRIAEEPGYAEELAELDQRIEDEARAQLQALDDQRALRRSGVKSVHDIGDDDWDEEDVDDEDGPEIIYVRD
;
A
#
# COMPACT_ATOMS: atom_id res chain seq x y z
N MET A 1 20.13 -2.50 -18.86
CA MET A 1 19.98 -2.68 -17.42
C MET A 1 18.95 -1.69 -16.93
N LEU A 2 17.86 -2.18 -16.33
CA LEU A 2 16.80 -1.36 -15.72
C LEU A 2 17.11 -1.24 -14.22
N ARG A 3 17.02 -0.02 -13.68
CA ARG A 3 17.18 0.24 -12.25
C ARG A 3 15.79 0.32 -11.62
N VAL A 4 15.61 -0.39 -10.53
CA VAL A 4 14.35 -0.43 -9.75
C VAL A 4 14.66 -0.28 -8.26
N PRO A 5 13.70 0.17 -7.43
CA PRO A 5 13.88 0.26 -5.99
C PRO A 5 14.10 -1.11 -5.34
N VAL A 6 14.71 -1.14 -4.17
CA VAL A 6 14.75 -2.32 -3.29
C VAL A 6 13.33 -2.69 -2.88
N GLY A 7 13.02 -3.99 -2.83
CA GLY A 7 11.66 -4.48 -2.57
C GLY A 7 10.82 -4.68 -3.85
N THR A 8 11.45 -4.61 -5.04
CA THR A 8 10.75 -4.89 -6.30
C THR A 8 10.73 -6.39 -6.59
N THR A 9 9.54 -6.95 -6.77
CA THR A 9 9.29 -8.30 -7.30
C THR A 9 9.19 -8.24 -8.81
N ILE A 10 9.84 -9.16 -9.49
CA ILE A 10 9.85 -9.29 -10.95
C ILE A 10 8.99 -10.50 -11.31
N ILE A 11 7.94 -10.28 -12.09
CA ILE A 11 6.98 -11.30 -12.50
C ILE A 11 6.97 -11.36 -14.02
N ASP A 12 6.97 -12.55 -14.60
CA ASP A 12 6.70 -12.73 -16.02
C ASP A 12 5.23 -12.45 -16.30
N ALA A 13 4.93 -11.44 -17.12
CA ALA A 13 3.55 -11.03 -17.39
C ALA A 13 2.75 -12.08 -18.15
N THR A 14 3.42 -12.98 -18.89
CA THR A 14 2.78 -14.02 -19.69
C THR A 14 2.45 -15.26 -18.86
N THR A 15 3.42 -15.72 -18.04
CA THR A 15 3.26 -16.96 -17.24
C THR A 15 2.76 -16.69 -15.83
N GLN A 16 2.78 -15.43 -15.36
CA GLN A 16 2.50 -15.00 -14.00
C GLN A 16 3.46 -15.60 -12.96
N GLU A 17 4.59 -16.14 -13.39
CA GLU A 17 5.62 -16.70 -12.51
C GLU A 17 6.52 -15.61 -11.93
N ILE A 18 6.87 -15.72 -10.65
CA ILE A 18 7.83 -14.85 -10.00
C ILE A 18 9.23 -15.25 -10.46
N ILE A 19 9.91 -14.36 -11.19
CA ILE A 19 11.30 -14.57 -11.62
C ILE A 19 12.26 -14.33 -10.45
N GLY A 20 11.95 -13.38 -9.59
CA GLY A 20 12.74 -13.13 -8.38
C GLY A 20 12.43 -11.79 -7.71
N ASP A 21 12.98 -11.63 -6.50
CA ASP A 21 12.84 -10.46 -5.64
C ASP A 21 14.16 -9.73 -5.48
N LEU A 22 14.14 -8.41 -5.59
CA LEU A 22 15.27 -7.53 -5.35
C LEU A 22 15.18 -6.96 -3.93
N THR A 23 15.72 -7.70 -2.95
CA THR A 23 15.62 -7.40 -1.52
C THR A 23 16.81 -6.62 -0.95
N LYS A 24 17.92 -6.54 -1.71
CA LYS A 24 19.16 -5.89 -1.26
C LYS A 24 19.61 -4.81 -2.24
N ASP A 25 20.21 -3.74 -1.72
CA ASP A 25 20.81 -2.72 -2.57
C ASP A 25 21.93 -3.28 -3.44
N GLY A 26 21.97 -2.87 -4.71
CA GLY A 26 22.92 -3.35 -5.70
C GLY A 26 22.72 -4.79 -6.20
N GLN A 27 21.69 -5.49 -5.73
CA GLN A 27 21.33 -6.83 -6.23
C GLN A 27 20.95 -6.76 -7.72
N ARG A 28 21.31 -7.81 -8.47
CA ARG A 28 21.04 -7.91 -9.91
C ARG A 28 20.44 -9.26 -10.23
N ILE A 29 19.38 -9.26 -11.02
CA ILE A 29 18.73 -10.48 -11.53
C ILE A 29 18.74 -10.39 -13.06
N MET A 30 19.15 -11.47 -13.70
CA MET A 30 19.09 -11.58 -15.15
C MET A 30 17.71 -12.14 -15.55
N VAL A 31 16.90 -11.33 -16.21
CA VAL A 31 15.52 -11.67 -16.59
C VAL A 31 15.39 -12.17 -18.02
N ALA A 32 16.34 -11.84 -18.88
CA ALA A 32 16.39 -12.30 -20.27
C ALA A 32 17.85 -12.36 -20.74
N GLN A 33 18.19 -13.36 -21.53
CA GLN A 33 19.53 -13.52 -22.07
C GLN A 33 19.61 -12.91 -23.46
N GLY A 34 20.66 -12.13 -23.70
CA GLY A 34 20.94 -11.58 -25.03
C GLY A 34 21.27 -12.67 -26.04
N GLY A 35 20.92 -12.42 -27.28
CA GLY A 35 21.21 -13.33 -28.37
C GLY A 35 22.73 -13.48 -28.65
N TRP A 36 23.08 -14.58 -29.28
CA TRP A 36 24.46 -14.80 -29.71
C TRP A 36 24.74 -14.02 -30.99
N HIS A 37 25.85 -13.32 -31.01
CA HIS A 37 26.31 -12.66 -32.22
C HIS A 37 26.70 -13.67 -33.31
N GLY A 38 26.48 -13.30 -34.56
CA GLY A 38 26.97 -14.08 -35.69
C GLY A 38 28.48 -13.96 -35.88
N LEU A 39 29.05 -14.89 -36.63
CA LEU A 39 30.45 -14.85 -37.00
C LEU A 39 30.62 -14.08 -38.30
N GLY A 40 31.39 -12.99 -38.26
CA GLY A 40 31.79 -12.26 -39.45
C GLY A 40 32.79 -13.04 -40.32
N ASN A 41 32.96 -12.59 -41.55
CA ASN A 41 33.79 -13.23 -42.56
C ASN A 41 35.27 -13.37 -42.12
N THR A 42 35.78 -12.53 -41.27
CA THR A 42 37.16 -12.59 -40.74
C THR A 42 37.44 -13.87 -39.95
N ARG A 43 36.43 -14.47 -39.33
CA ARG A 43 36.53 -15.73 -38.57
C ARG A 43 36.73 -16.95 -39.50
N PHE A 44 36.38 -16.82 -40.77
CA PHE A 44 36.48 -17.89 -41.79
C PHE A 44 37.72 -17.74 -42.66
N LYS A 45 38.66 -16.87 -42.32
CA LYS A 45 39.96 -16.75 -43.00
C LYS A 45 40.78 -18.00 -42.77
N SER A 46 41.34 -18.53 -43.84
CA SER A 46 42.29 -19.64 -43.82
C SER A 46 43.48 -19.33 -44.73
N SER A 47 44.51 -20.19 -44.70
CA SER A 47 45.69 -20.07 -45.56
C SER A 47 45.32 -20.12 -47.05
N THR A 48 44.27 -20.84 -47.41
CA THR A 48 43.80 -21.00 -48.79
C THR A 48 42.72 -20.00 -49.20
N ASN A 49 41.98 -19.45 -48.24
CA ASN A 49 40.93 -18.44 -48.47
C ASN A 49 41.15 -17.21 -47.60
N ARG A 50 41.89 -16.21 -48.10
CA ARG A 50 42.23 -14.98 -47.38
C ARG A 50 41.08 -13.95 -47.34
N ALA A 51 40.08 -14.08 -48.20
CA ALA A 51 38.94 -13.16 -48.28
C ALA A 51 37.61 -13.91 -48.36
N PRO A 52 37.22 -14.66 -47.31
CA PRO A 52 35.95 -15.41 -47.31
C PRO A 52 34.75 -14.46 -47.33
N ARG A 53 33.70 -14.84 -48.05
CA ARG A 53 32.44 -14.16 -48.08
C ARG A 53 31.39 -14.81 -47.13
N GLN A 54 31.77 -15.88 -46.44
CA GLN A 54 30.92 -16.61 -45.53
C GLN A 54 30.76 -15.85 -44.22
N THR A 55 29.51 -15.75 -43.77
CA THR A 55 29.12 -15.24 -42.45
C THR A 55 28.06 -16.14 -41.87
N THR A 56 27.94 -16.19 -40.55
CA THR A 56 26.80 -16.82 -39.88
C THR A 56 25.92 -15.76 -39.22
N PRO A 57 24.59 -15.84 -39.37
CA PRO A 57 23.70 -14.92 -38.66
C PRO A 57 23.80 -15.15 -37.15
N GLY A 58 23.48 -14.12 -36.37
CA GLY A 58 23.30 -14.24 -34.94
C GLY A 58 22.00 -14.98 -34.60
N LYS A 59 21.92 -15.42 -33.35
CA LYS A 59 20.66 -15.97 -32.79
C LYS A 59 19.91 -14.85 -32.05
N PRO A 60 18.58 -14.79 -32.12
CA PRO A 60 17.81 -13.84 -31.36
C PRO A 60 18.01 -14.07 -29.85
N GLY A 61 17.86 -13.04 -29.05
CA GLY A 61 17.82 -13.13 -27.59
C GLY A 61 16.40 -13.44 -27.09
N ASP A 62 16.33 -13.64 -25.78
CA ASP A 62 15.04 -13.83 -25.11
C ASP A 62 14.23 -12.52 -25.12
N GLN A 63 12.94 -12.64 -25.32
CA GLN A 63 11.96 -11.56 -25.17
C GLN A 63 10.98 -11.94 -24.07
N ARG A 64 10.80 -11.06 -23.08
CA ARG A 64 9.87 -11.26 -21.98
C ARG A 64 9.14 -9.98 -21.67
N ASP A 65 7.86 -10.08 -21.43
CA ASP A 65 7.06 -9.01 -20.84
C ASP A 65 7.11 -9.14 -19.34
N LEU A 66 7.60 -8.10 -18.66
CA LEU A 66 7.82 -8.13 -17.22
C LEU A 66 6.82 -7.21 -16.53
N LYS A 67 6.19 -7.74 -15.48
CA LYS A 67 5.44 -6.96 -14.51
C LYS A 67 6.33 -6.74 -13.28
N LEU A 68 6.54 -5.47 -12.91
CA LEU A 68 7.33 -5.10 -11.76
C LEU A 68 6.38 -4.66 -10.64
N GLU A 69 6.45 -5.34 -9.51
CA GLU A 69 5.66 -4.99 -8.32
C GLU A 69 6.58 -4.52 -7.20
N LEU A 70 6.31 -3.34 -6.67
CA LEU A 70 7.04 -2.84 -5.50
C LEU A 70 6.34 -3.35 -4.23
N LYS A 71 7.05 -4.16 -3.42
CA LYS A 71 6.49 -4.75 -2.19
C LYS A 71 6.35 -3.74 -1.05
N VAL A 72 7.29 -2.82 -0.91
CA VAL A 72 7.26 -1.80 0.16
C VAL A 72 6.79 -0.49 -0.42
N LEU A 73 5.64 -0.02 0.03
CA LEU A 73 5.09 1.27 -0.40
C LEU A 73 5.65 2.41 0.46
N ALA A 74 5.69 2.20 1.78
CA ALA A 74 6.16 3.16 2.78
C ALA A 74 6.59 2.42 4.05
N ASP A 75 7.36 3.09 4.91
CA ASP A 75 7.71 2.54 6.21
C ASP A 75 6.52 2.61 7.17
N VAL A 76 5.72 3.67 7.06
CA VAL A 76 4.60 3.96 7.94
C VAL A 76 3.33 4.20 7.13
N GLY A 77 2.26 3.49 7.45
CA GLY A 77 0.93 3.69 6.88
C GLY A 77 0.01 4.44 7.82
N LEU A 78 -0.79 5.38 7.31
CA LEU A 78 -1.76 6.11 8.10
C LEU A 78 -3.15 5.48 7.97
N LEU A 79 -3.79 5.24 9.11
CA LEU A 79 -5.17 4.80 9.27
C LEU A 79 -5.98 5.92 9.93
N GLY A 80 -7.26 5.96 9.67
CA GLY A 80 -8.18 6.89 10.33
C GLY A 80 -9.29 7.33 9.41
N LEU A 81 -10.40 7.77 9.97
CA LEU A 81 -11.55 8.29 9.24
C LEU A 81 -11.20 9.52 8.38
N PRO A 82 -12.03 9.88 7.40
CA PRO A 82 -11.94 11.17 6.75
C PRO A 82 -11.89 12.30 7.79
N ASN A 83 -11.10 13.33 7.51
CA ASN A 83 -10.89 14.48 8.39
C ASN A 83 -10.18 14.21 9.73
N ALA A 84 -9.72 13.00 10.05
CA ALA A 84 -8.88 12.73 11.21
C ALA A 84 -7.51 13.46 11.18
N GLY A 85 -7.19 14.11 10.06
CA GLY A 85 -6.00 14.94 9.91
C GLY A 85 -4.80 14.23 9.32
N LYS A 86 -4.96 13.08 8.66
CA LYS A 86 -3.88 12.29 8.03
C LYS A 86 -3.03 13.14 7.07
N SER A 87 -3.65 13.78 6.11
CA SER A 87 -2.93 14.61 5.13
C SER A 87 -2.31 15.87 5.77
N THR A 88 -2.90 16.39 6.85
CA THR A 88 -2.32 17.49 7.63
C THR A 88 -1.08 17.01 8.37
N PHE A 89 -1.14 15.84 8.97
CA PHE A 89 0.01 15.21 9.64
C PHE A 89 1.18 15.02 8.68
N ILE A 90 0.96 14.42 7.51
CA ILE A 90 2.04 14.27 6.51
C ILE A 90 2.65 15.62 6.15
N ARG A 91 1.84 16.65 5.90
CA ARG A 91 2.34 17.99 5.58
C ARG A 91 3.13 18.61 6.73
N SER A 92 2.76 18.34 7.98
CA SER A 92 3.42 18.90 9.15
C SER A 92 4.80 18.31 9.40
N VAL A 93 5.00 17.02 9.08
CA VAL A 93 6.23 16.28 9.37
C VAL A 93 7.13 16.08 8.15
N SER A 94 6.62 16.27 6.94
CA SER A 94 7.41 16.09 5.71
C SER A 94 8.45 17.19 5.53
N ALA A 95 9.69 16.77 5.22
CA ALA A 95 10.80 17.66 4.88
C ALA A 95 10.61 18.41 3.54
N ALA A 96 9.79 17.86 2.64
CA ALA A 96 9.43 18.43 1.35
C ALA A 96 7.91 18.33 1.15
N LYS A 97 7.37 19.11 0.18
CA LYS A 97 5.95 18.98 -0.17
C LYS A 97 5.64 17.53 -0.50
N PRO A 98 4.62 16.92 0.15
CA PRO A 98 4.21 15.56 -0.16
C PRO A 98 4.00 15.40 -1.67
N LYS A 99 4.54 14.33 -2.22
CA LYS A 99 4.34 14.02 -3.63
C LYS A 99 3.16 13.06 -3.76
N VAL A 100 2.25 13.42 -4.62
CA VAL A 100 1.24 12.52 -5.15
C VAL A 100 1.98 11.58 -6.10
N ALA A 101 2.06 10.31 -5.79
CA ALA A 101 2.77 9.35 -6.61
C ALA A 101 1.76 8.59 -7.47
N ASP A 102 1.74 8.90 -8.78
CA ASP A 102 1.00 8.14 -9.78
C ASP A 102 1.65 6.77 -9.96
N TYR A 103 1.18 5.80 -9.20
CA TYR A 103 1.52 4.41 -9.45
C TYR A 103 0.54 3.83 -10.47
N PRO A 104 1.01 3.27 -11.60
CA PRO A 104 0.14 2.79 -12.68
C PRO A 104 -0.87 1.70 -12.29
N PHE A 105 -0.70 1.15 -11.06
CA PHE A 105 -1.53 0.08 -10.50
C PHE A 105 -2.44 0.55 -9.35
N THR A 106 -2.49 1.85 -9.04
CA THR A 106 -3.36 2.40 -7.99
C THR A 106 -4.46 3.23 -8.62
N THR A 107 -5.70 2.83 -8.41
CA THR A 107 -6.89 3.65 -8.75
C THR A 107 -7.08 4.81 -7.78
N LEU A 108 -6.39 4.75 -6.61
CA LEU A 108 -6.31 5.82 -5.62
C LEU A 108 -4.84 6.17 -5.44
N VAL A 109 -4.50 7.41 -5.67
CA VAL A 109 -3.12 7.89 -5.63
C VAL A 109 -2.74 8.17 -4.17
N PRO A 110 -1.78 7.41 -3.58
CA PRO A 110 -1.35 7.66 -2.22
C PRO A 110 -0.55 8.96 -2.12
N ASN A 111 -0.77 9.72 -1.05
CA ASN A 111 0.07 10.84 -0.70
C ASN A 111 1.29 10.33 0.09
N LEU A 112 2.47 10.46 -0.48
CA LEU A 112 3.70 10.06 0.19
C LEU A 112 4.44 11.27 0.75
N GLY A 113 4.85 11.18 2.01
CA GLY A 113 5.68 12.16 2.68
C GLY A 113 7.01 11.55 3.12
N VAL A 114 8.12 12.23 2.85
CA VAL A 114 9.42 11.86 3.39
C VAL A 114 9.64 12.66 4.66
N VAL A 115 9.72 11.96 5.79
CA VAL A 115 9.97 12.54 7.11
C VAL A 115 11.46 12.44 7.40
N SER A 116 12.12 13.58 7.57
CA SER A 116 13.54 13.65 7.94
C SER A 116 13.65 13.97 9.42
N VAL A 117 14.15 13.04 10.20
CA VAL A 117 14.31 13.21 11.65
C VAL A 117 15.64 13.90 11.96
N ASP A 118 16.69 13.53 11.22
CA ASP A 118 17.96 14.22 11.22
C ASP A 118 18.64 14.15 9.84
N ARG A 119 19.89 14.58 9.73
CA ARG A 119 20.63 14.72 8.47
C ARG A 119 20.76 13.40 7.69
N TRP A 120 20.70 12.26 8.38
CA TRP A 120 20.98 10.94 7.81
C TRP A 120 19.84 9.94 8.02
N LYS A 121 18.80 10.32 8.77
CA LYS A 121 17.70 9.45 9.14
C LYS A 121 16.39 10.00 8.61
N SER A 122 15.76 9.21 7.77
CA SER A 122 14.45 9.52 7.20
C SER A 122 13.65 8.26 6.99
N PHE A 123 12.33 8.39 6.98
CA PHE A 123 11.39 7.32 6.66
C PHE A 123 10.26 7.86 5.78
N VAL A 124 9.55 6.98 5.13
CA VAL A 124 8.43 7.32 4.25
C VAL A 124 7.11 7.03 4.95
N VAL A 125 6.22 8.02 4.94
CA VAL A 125 4.83 7.90 5.42
C VAL A 125 3.90 7.92 4.22
N ALA A 126 2.95 7.00 4.19
CA ALA A 126 1.88 6.96 3.19
C ALA A 126 0.53 7.32 3.82
N ASP A 127 -0.11 8.37 3.30
CA ASP A 127 -1.54 8.60 3.48
C ASP A 127 -2.26 7.88 2.36
N ILE A 128 -3.02 6.91 2.75
CA ILE A 128 -3.72 6.08 1.81
C ILE A 128 -5.20 6.42 2.00
N PRO A 129 -5.84 7.19 1.09
CA PRO A 129 -7.25 7.53 1.16
C PRO A 129 -8.11 6.29 0.93
N GLY A 130 -9.22 6.11 1.62
CA GLY A 130 -10.20 5.08 1.25
C GLY A 130 -10.69 4.12 2.33
N LEU A 131 -10.24 4.24 3.59
CA LEU A 131 -11.00 3.67 4.70
C LEU A 131 -12.20 4.60 4.96
N ILE A 132 -13.35 4.27 4.41
CA ILE A 132 -14.62 4.98 4.60
C ILE A 132 -15.65 3.92 4.97
N GLU A 133 -16.57 4.25 5.86
CA GLU A 133 -17.78 3.47 6.11
C GLU A 133 -18.40 2.97 4.80
N GLY A 134 -18.59 1.66 4.69
CA GLY A 134 -19.15 1.05 3.48
C GLY A 134 -18.13 0.61 2.42
N ALA A 135 -16.82 0.72 2.65
CA ALA A 135 -15.82 0.17 1.72
C ALA A 135 -15.90 -1.36 1.59
N SER A 136 -16.45 -2.05 2.61
CA SER A 136 -16.79 -3.47 2.59
C SER A 136 -18.00 -3.79 1.70
N ASP A 137 -18.90 -2.81 1.47
CA ASP A 137 -20.22 -3.09 0.91
C ASP A 137 -20.36 -2.89 -0.61
N GLY A 138 -19.31 -2.53 -1.34
CA GLY A 138 -19.59 -2.54 -2.76
C GLY A 138 -18.55 -2.11 -3.79
N ALA A 139 -17.57 -1.32 -3.47
CA ALA A 139 -16.74 -0.73 -4.53
C ALA A 139 -15.40 -1.44 -4.83
N GLY A 140 -14.96 -2.41 -4.00
CA GLY A 140 -13.65 -3.09 -4.18
C GLY A 140 -12.44 -2.15 -4.11
N LEU A 141 -12.69 -0.86 -3.88
CA LEU A 141 -11.68 0.18 -3.74
C LEU A 141 -10.97 0.03 -2.38
N GLY A 142 -11.71 -0.22 -1.29
CA GLY A 142 -11.15 -0.42 0.04
C GLY A 142 -10.18 -1.60 0.11
N ILE A 143 -10.49 -2.70 -0.54
CA ILE A 143 -9.67 -3.92 -0.52
C ILE A 143 -8.34 -3.74 -1.28
N ARG A 144 -8.37 -3.10 -2.45
CA ARG A 144 -7.13 -2.77 -3.18
C ARG A 144 -6.22 -1.87 -2.35
N PHE A 145 -6.82 -1.01 -1.56
CA PHE A 145 -6.21 -0.09 -0.67
C PHE A 145 -5.52 -0.77 0.54
N LEU A 146 -6.20 -1.68 1.21
CA LEU A 146 -5.65 -2.42 2.35
C LEU A 146 -4.45 -3.30 1.96
N LYS A 147 -4.39 -3.74 0.69
CA LYS A 147 -3.20 -4.37 0.09
C LYS A 147 -1.97 -3.44 0.10
N HIS A 148 -2.16 -2.13 0.08
CA HIS A 148 -1.05 -1.17 0.19
C HIS A 148 -0.61 -0.95 1.64
N LEU A 149 -1.56 -0.96 2.59
CA LEU A 149 -1.24 -0.93 4.03
C LEU A 149 -0.47 -2.17 4.47
N ALA A 150 -0.81 -3.34 3.93
CA ALA A 150 -0.08 -4.57 4.15
C ALA A 150 1.43 -4.46 3.85
N ARG A 151 1.81 -3.48 3.03
CA ARG A 151 3.19 -3.20 2.61
C ARG A 151 3.89 -2.13 3.45
N THR A 152 3.36 -1.80 4.61
CA THR A 152 3.98 -0.88 5.56
C THR A 152 4.52 -1.65 6.76
N ARG A 153 5.51 -1.08 7.46
CA ARG A 153 6.16 -1.71 8.62
C ARG A 153 5.46 -1.39 9.93
N LEU A 154 4.84 -0.23 10.00
CA LEU A 154 4.12 0.31 11.15
C LEU A 154 2.85 0.99 10.67
N LEU A 155 1.78 0.85 11.42
CA LEU A 155 0.53 1.56 11.20
C LEU A 155 0.34 2.64 12.25
N LEU A 156 0.00 3.86 11.84
CA LEU A 156 -0.43 4.92 12.75
C LEU A 156 -1.93 5.10 12.62
N HIS A 157 -2.64 4.78 13.68
CA HIS A 157 -4.08 4.98 13.78
C HIS A 157 -4.37 6.39 14.27
N LEU A 158 -4.68 7.31 13.36
CA LEU A 158 -5.04 8.69 13.67
C LEU A 158 -6.52 8.77 14.02
N VAL A 159 -6.78 9.29 15.22
CA VAL A 159 -8.12 9.54 15.75
C VAL A 159 -8.30 11.02 16.01
N ASP A 160 -9.41 11.58 15.57
CA ASP A 160 -9.82 12.95 15.89
C ASP A 160 -10.33 13.00 17.33
N MET A 161 -9.68 13.77 18.21
CA MET A 161 -10.11 13.90 19.62
C MET A 161 -11.32 14.80 19.80
N ALA A 162 -11.60 15.66 18.80
CA ALA A 162 -12.67 16.67 18.85
C ALA A 162 -13.50 16.62 17.55
N PRO A 163 -14.17 15.47 17.24
CA PRO A 163 -15.00 15.38 16.05
C PRO A 163 -16.15 16.40 16.11
N LEU A 164 -16.45 17.02 14.96
CA LEU A 164 -17.50 18.05 14.84
C LEU A 164 -18.88 17.45 14.65
N ASP A 165 -18.95 16.16 14.33
CA ASP A 165 -20.17 15.39 14.20
C ASP A 165 -20.60 14.79 15.55
N GLU A 166 -21.78 14.19 15.60
CA GLU A 166 -22.32 13.56 16.82
C GLU A 166 -21.60 12.24 17.18
N THR A 167 -20.63 11.80 16.35
CA THR A 167 -19.91 10.55 16.56
C THR A 167 -18.83 10.73 17.63
N SER A 168 -18.77 9.82 18.61
CA SER A 168 -17.71 9.86 19.61
C SER A 168 -16.35 9.54 18.98
N ALA A 169 -15.28 10.15 19.50
CA ALA A 169 -13.92 9.85 19.08
C ALA A 169 -13.55 8.36 19.28
N ALA A 170 -14.09 7.76 20.34
CA ALA A 170 -13.90 6.34 20.64
C ALA A 170 -14.64 5.43 19.64
N ASP A 171 -15.86 5.77 19.26
CA ASP A 171 -16.62 5.01 18.25
C ASP A 171 -15.96 5.13 16.88
N SER A 172 -15.48 6.32 16.52
CA SER A 172 -14.71 6.56 15.30
C SER A 172 -13.43 5.70 15.22
N ALA A 173 -12.75 5.52 16.34
CA ALA A 173 -11.59 4.66 16.44
C ALA A 173 -11.94 3.18 16.29
N GLU A 174 -13.03 2.74 16.94
CA GLU A 174 -13.50 1.35 16.88
C GLU A 174 -13.93 0.95 15.45
N ILE A 175 -14.59 1.84 14.71
CA ILE A 175 -14.97 1.60 13.31
C ILE A 175 -13.77 1.19 12.48
N ILE A 176 -12.66 1.91 12.57
CA ILE A 176 -11.42 1.61 11.81
C ILE A 176 -10.83 0.26 12.20
N VAL A 177 -10.82 -0.08 13.49
CA VAL A 177 -10.33 -1.38 13.96
C VAL A 177 -11.19 -2.51 13.41
N ASN A 178 -12.50 -2.35 13.46
CA ASN A 178 -13.44 -3.33 12.94
C ASN A 178 -13.31 -3.52 11.43
N GLU A 179 -13.05 -2.45 10.66
CA GLU A 179 -12.77 -2.54 9.23
C GLU A 179 -11.47 -3.30 8.94
N LEU A 180 -10.41 -3.03 9.71
CA LEU A 180 -9.15 -3.79 9.57
C LEU A 180 -9.36 -5.28 9.81
N VAL A 181 -10.05 -5.64 10.89
CA VAL A 181 -10.32 -7.04 11.25
C VAL A 181 -11.18 -7.72 10.16
N LYS A 182 -12.20 -7.04 9.65
CA LYS A 182 -13.05 -7.57 8.56
C LYS A 182 -12.25 -7.82 7.29
N PHE A 183 -11.28 -6.96 7.02
CA PHE A 183 -10.45 -7.10 5.83
C PHE A 183 -9.40 -8.19 5.98
N SER A 184 -8.61 -8.14 7.05
CA SER A 184 -7.52 -9.07 7.31
C SER A 184 -7.26 -9.09 8.81
N PRO A 185 -7.64 -10.16 9.51
CA PRO A 185 -7.27 -10.33 10.91
C PRO A 185 -5.76 -10.20 11.13
N SER A 186 -4.97 -10.78 10.22
CA SER A 186 -3.51 -10.69 10.29
C SER A 186 -2.97 -9.26 10.13
N LEU A 187 -3.66 -8.39 9.37
CA LEU A 187 -3.31 -6.97 9.28
C LEU A 187 -3.66 -6.21 10.55
N ALA A 188 -4.73 -6.60 11.25
CA ALA A 188 -5.09 -6.02 12.53
C ALA A 188 -4.07 -6.33 13.63
N ASP A 189 -3.35 -7.48 13.52
CA ASP A 189 -2.28 -7.88 14.44
C ASP A 189 -0.93 -7.19 14.17
N ARG A 190 -0.82 -6.42 13.06
CA ARG A 190 0.40 -5.68 12.74
C ARG A 190 0.66 -4.59 13.77
N ASP A 191 1.94 -4.29 14.03
CA ASP A 191 2.37 -3.20 14.90
C ASP A 191 1.64 -1.90 14.55
N ARG A 192 0.89 -1.39 15.51
CA ARG A 192 0.05 -0.20 15.35
C ARG A 192 0.21 0.71 16.55
N TRP A 193 0.33 2.02 16.30
CA TRP A 193 0.37 3.05 17.33
C TRP A 193 -0.86 3.93 17.24
N LEU A 194 -1.42 4.28 18.38
CA LEU A 194 -2.57 5.16 18.47
C LEU A 194 -2.11 6.61 18.52
N VAL A 195 -2.62 7.44 17.62
CA VAL A 195 -2.26 8.86 17.50
C VAL A 195 -3.53 9.68 17.61
N LEU A 196 -3.70 10.31 18.75
CA LEU A 196 -4.83 11.18 19.06
C LEU A 196 -4.52 12.60 18.59
N ASN A 197 -5.18 13.00 17.50
CA ASN A 197 -4.91 14.26 16.81
C ASN A 197 -5.94 15.33 17.16
N LYS A 198 -5.60 16.59 16.87
CA LYS A 198 -6.40 17.79 17.10
C LYS A 198 -6.60 18.14 18.60
N CYS A 199 -5.61 17.85 19.41
CA CYS A 199 -5.63 18.24 20.82
C CYS A 199 -5.77 19.77 21.00
N ASP A 200 -5.35 20.56 20.01
CA ASP A 200 -5.51 22.03 19.98
C ASP A 200 -6.98 22.50 19.99
N GLN A 201 -7.95 21.62 19.74
CA GLN A 201 -9.38 21.93 19.78
C GLN A 201 -10.04 21.61 21.14
N LEU A 202 -9.30 21.03 22.07
CA LEU A 202 -9.75 20.68 23.41
C LEU A 202 -8.99 21.50 24.47
N LEU A 203 -9.59 21.67 25.63
CA LEU A 203 -8.88 22.22 26.77
C LEU A 203 -7.86 21.19 27.28
N GLU A 204 -6.71 21.66 27.76
CA GLU A 204 -5.63 20.80 28.23
C GLU A 204 -6.08 19.81 29.32
N GLU A 205 -7.02 20.25 30.17
CA GLU A 205 -7.64 19.46 31.23
C GLU A 205 -8.47 18.27 30.69
N GLU A 206 -8.97 18.36 29.45
CA GLU A 206 -9.81 17.34 28.82
C GLU A 206 -8.99 16.28 28.07
N HIS A 207 -7.73 16.56 27.77
CA HIS A 207 -6.87 15.67 26.96
C HIS A 207 -6.74 14.28 27.58
N GLU A 208 -6.46 14.20 28.90
CA GLU A 208 -6.27 12.90 29.54
C GLU A 208 -7.58 12.12 29.66
N ALA A 209 -8.70 12.79 29.96
CA ALA A 209 -10.02 12.15 30.02
C ALA A 209 -10.41 11.56 28.66
N ARG A 210 -10.25 12.34 27.58
CA ARG A 210 -10.56 11.88 26.22
C ARG A 210 -9.63 10.76 25.76
N LYS A 211 -8.36 10.85 26.07
CA LYS A 211 -7.37 9.80 25.80
C LYS A 211 -7.77 8.50 26.50
N GLN A 212 -8.11 8.57 27.79
CA GLN A 212 -8.48 7.38 28.54
C GLN A 212 -9.77 6.74 28.00
N GLU A 213 -10.78 7.53 27.63
CA GLU A 213 -12.01 7.06 26.99
C GLU A 213 -11.72 6.20 25.75
N ILE A 214 -10.83 6.71 24.87
CA ILE A 214 -10.48 6.01 23.62
C ILE A 214 -9.66 4.76 23.91
N VAL A 215 -8.69 4.84 24.82
CA VAL A 215 -7.84 3.72 25.23
C VAL A 215 -8.65 2.59 25.84
N ASP A 216 -9.59 2.92 26.75
CA ASP A 216 -10.45 1.94 27.40
C ASP A 216 -11.41 1.28 26.40
N ARG A 217 -11.99 2.07 25.48
CA ARG A 217 -12.91 1.56 24.43
C ARG A 217 -12.22 0.58 23.48
N LEU A 218 -10.97 0.85 23.12
CA LEU A 218 -10.19 -0.01 22.23
C LEU A 218 -9.45 -1.14 22.96
N GLU A 219 -9.55 -1.22 24.29
CA GLU A 219 -8.70 -2.11 25.12
C GLU A 219 -7.21 -1.99 24.74
N TRP A 220 -6.76 -0.74 24.50
CA TRP A 220 -5.48 -0.45 23.88
C TRP A 220 -4.32 -0.60 24.84
N THR A 221 -3.34 -1.43 24.48
CA THR A 221 -2.12 -1.66 25.31
C THR A 221 -0.83 -1.13 24.66
N GLY A 222 -0.90 -0.68 23.41
CA GLY A 222 0.24 -0.18 22.66
C GLY A 222 0.58 1.28 22.94
N PRO A 223 1.57 1.86 22.23
CA PRO A 223 1.92 3.27 22.34
C PRO A 223 0.76 4.19 21.96
N VAL A 224 0.63 5.30 22.75
CA VAL A 224 -0.38 6.35 22.52
C VAL A 224 0.29 7.71 22.50
N TYR A 225 0.01 8.50 21.48
CA TYR A 225 0.51 9.85 21.30
C TYR A 225 -0.64 10.84 21.17
N VAL A 226 -0.56 11.95 21.91
CA VAL A 226 -1.49 13.08 21.76
C VAL A 226 -0.76 14.16 21.00
N ILE A 227 -1.32 14.59 19.87
CA ILE A 227 -0.68 15.56 18.97
C ILE A 227 -1.68 16.60 18.45
N SER A 228 -1.13 17.72 18.01
CA SER A 228 -1.77 18.61 17.06
C SER A 228 -0.94 18.67 15.78
N ALA A 229 -1.46 18.07 14.70
CA ALA A 229 -0.78 18.11 13.41
C ALA A 229 -0.72 19.53 12.84
N ILE A 230 -1.68 20.40 13.13
CA ILE A 230 -1.73 21.77 12.65
C ILE A 230 -0.79 22.69 13.43
N ALA A 231 -0.77 22.56 14.79
CA ALA A 231 0.12 23.31 15.65
C ALA A 231 1.53 22.73 15.73
N LYS A 232 1.73 21.50 15.20
CA LYS A 232 2.96 20.69 15.28
C LYS A 232 3.35 20.30 16.70
N GLU A 233 2.40 20.26 17.62
CA GLU A 233 2.60 19.80 18.97
C GLU A 233 2.69 18.27 19.01
N GLY A 234 3.64 17.71 19.77
CA GLY A 234 3.83 16.27 19.91
C GLY A 234 4.37 15.55 18.65
N THR A 235 4.32 16.18 17.46
CA THR A 235 4.71 15.55 16.19
C THR A 235 6.20 15.23 16.11
N GLU A 236 7.06 16.06 16.70
CA GLU A 236 8.51 15.83 16.71
C GLU A 236 8.89 14.61 17.55
N GLN A 237 8.27 14.47 18.72
CA GLN A 237 8.50 13.30 19.58
C GLN A 237 8.02 12.03 18.90
N LEU A 238 6.81 12.05 18.32
CA LEU A 238 6.24 10.92 17.56
C LEU A 238 7.19 10.49 16.43
N THR A 239 7.70 11.42 15.63
CA THR A 239 8.58 11.09 14.50
C THR A 239 9.94 10.52 14.95
N ARG A 240 10.49 10.99 16.06
CA ARG A 240 11.72 10.43 16.66
C ARG A 240 11.50 8.99 17.15
N ASP A 241 10.39 8.75 17.80
CA ASP A 241 10.06 7.42 18.33
C ASP A 241 9.78 6.43 17.21
N ILE A 242 9.09 6.85 16.13
CA ILE A 242 8.92 6.04 14.92
C ILE A 242 10.29 5.67 14.33
N MET A 243 11.20 6.62 14.19
CA MET A 243 12.53 6.33 13.62
C MET A 243 13.29 5.33 14.47
N ARG A 244 13.27 5.49 15.80
CA ARG A 244 13.88 4.54 16.74
C ARG A 244 13.27 3.15 16.60
N TYR A 245 11.95 3.03 16.57
CA TYR A 245 11.26 1.76 16.36
C TYR A 245 11.67 1.08 15.05
N LEU A 246 11.75 1.83 13.94
CA LEU A 246 12.16 1.28 12.64
C LEU A 246 13.62 0.79 12.65
N GLU A 247 14.51 1.49 13.36
CA GLU A 247 15.91 1.09 13.55
C GLU A 247 15.99 -0.18 14.41
N GLU A 248 15.34 -0.22 15.55
CA GLU A 248 15.29 -1.38 16.45
C GLU A 248 14.71 -2.61 15.75
N ARG A 249 13.62 -2.44 14.98
CA ARG A 249 13.05 -3.50 14.17
C ARG A 249 14.03 -4.02 13.13
N SER A 250 14.75 -3.14 12.46
CA SER A 250 15.75 -3.53 11.46
C SER A 250 16.93 -4.28 12.08
N LEU A 251 17.36 -3.90 13.28
CA LEU A 251 18.39 -4.60 14.03
C LEU A 251 17.91 -5.99 14.47
N ARG A 252 16.70 -6.10 15.01
CA ARG A 252 16.13 -7.39 15.41
C ARG A 252 15.99 -8.35 14.22
N ILE A 253 15.58 -7.88 13.05
CA ILE A 253 15.54 -8.69 11.82
C ILE A 253 16.93 -9.23 11.46
N ALA A 254 18.00 -8.44 11.68
CA ALA A 254 19.36 -8.83 11.38
C ALA A 254 19.97 -9.81 12.42
N GLU A 255 19.59 -9.67 13.68
CA GLU A 255 20.18 -10.41 14.81
C GLU A 255 19.36 -11.65 15.19
N GLU A 256 18.03 -11.64 14.98
CA GLU A 256 17.10 -12.69 15.38
C GLU A 256 16.43 -13.33 14.14
N PRO A 257 16.98 -14.43 13.58
CA PRO A 257 16.38 -15.08 12.41
C PRO A 257 14.92 -15.52 12.62
N GLY A 258 14.56 -15.99 13.81
CA GLY A 258 13.19 -16.38 14.14
C GLY A 258 12.20 -15.21 14.04
N TYR A 259 12.60 -14.01 14.46
CA TYR A 259 11.78 -12.81 14.31
C TYR A 259 11.57 -12.41 12.83
N ALA A 260 12.62 -12.58 12.01
CA ALA A 260 12.52 -12.35 10.58
C ALA A 260 11.55 -13.34 9.90
N GLU A 261 11.55 -14.61 10.33
CA GLU A 261 10.64 -15.65 9.86
C GLU A 261 9.19 -15.36 10.27
N GLU A 262 8.94 -14.99 11.53
CA GLU A 262 7.61 -14.61 12.02
C GLU A 262 7.01 -13.43 11.22
N LEU A 263 7.81 -12.42 10.93
CA LEU A 263 7.39 -11.28 10.11
C LEU A 263 7.08 -11.68 8.67
N ALA A 264 7.90 -12.56 8.09
CA ALA A 264 7.68 -13.06 6.74
C ALA A 264 6.39 -13.90 6.65
N GLU A 265 6.11 -14.72 7.67
CA GLU A 265 4.86 -15.48 7.76
C GLU A 265 3.64 -14.58 7.94
N LEU A 266 3.76 -13.52 8.75
CA LEU A 266 2.70 -12.52 8.92
C LEU A 266 2.42 -11.80 7.59
N ASP A 267 3.47 -11.35 6.91
CA ASP A 267 3.35 -10.68 5.61
C ASP A 267 2.69 -11.59 4.56
N GLN A 268 3.06 -12.88 4.54
CA GLN A 268 2.47 -13.88 3.65
C GLN A 268 0.98 -14.09 3.96
N ARG A 269 0.60 -14.23 5.23
CA ARG A 269 -0.81 -14.39 5.63
C ARG A 269 -1.64 -13.18 5.21
N ILE A 270 -1.15 -11.97 5.43
CA ILE A 270 -1.84 -10.75 5.01
C ILE A 270 -2.01 -10.70 3.48
N GLU A 271 -0.99 -11.10 2.71
CA GLU A 271 -1.08 -11.16 1.25
C GLU A 271 -2.11 -12.19 0.78
N ASP A 272 -2.17 -13.36 1.40
CA ASP A 272 -3.10 -14.43 1.06
C ASP A 272 -4.55 -14.05 1.42
N GLU A 273 -4.78 -13.46 2.61
CA GLU A 273 -6.08 -12.93 3.02
C GLU A 273 -6.57 -11.83 2.06
N ALA A 274 -5.68 -10.88 1.70
CA ALA A 274 -6.01 -9.83 0.75
C ALA A 274 -6.34 -10.38 -0.65
N ARG A 275 -5.63 -11.42 -1.10
CA ARG A 275 -5.89 -12.08 -2.39
C ARG A 275 -7.24 -12.80 -2.38
N ALA A 276 -7.54 -13.53 -1.31
CA ALA A 276 -8.81 -14.24 -1.16
C ALA A 276 -10.00 -13.28 -1.20
N GLN A 277 -9.91 -12.14 -0.53
CA GLN A 277 -10.96 -11.13 -0.55
C GLN A 277 -11.16 -10.48 -1.92
N LEU A 278 -10.07 -10.16 -2.63
CA LEU A 278 -10.16 -9.64 -4.00
C LEU A 278 -10.85 -10.63 -4.93
N GLN A 279 -10.51 -11.91 -4.80
CA GLN A 279 -11.12 -12.97 -5.61
C GLN A 279 -12.62 -13.12 -5.30
N ALA A 280 -13.01 -13.11 -4.03
CA ALA A 280 -14.41 -13.17 -3.61
C ALA A 280 -15.24 -11.99 -4.18
N LEU A 281 -14.65 -10.78 -4.22
CA LEU A 281 -15.32 -9.62 -4.81
C LEU A 281 -15.46 -9.71 -6.33
N ASP A 282 -14.42 -10.18 -7.02
CA ASP A 282 -14.48 -10.35 -8.47
C ASP A 282 -15.50 -11.42 -8.83
N ASP A 283 -15.61 -12.50 -8.05
CA ASP A 283 -16.63 -13.55 -8.21
C ASP A 283 -18.05 -13.00 -7.95
N GLN A 284 -18.26 -12.19 -6.92
CA GLN A 284 -19.54 -11.52 -6.69
C GLN A 284 -19.94 -10.57 -7.82
N ARG A 285 -19.00 -9.82 -8.36
CA ARG A 285 -19.24 -8.96 -9.55
C ARG A 285 -19.58 -9.76 -10.79
N ALA A 286 -18.91 -10.90 -11.00
CA ALA A 286 -19.21 -11.81 -12.09
C ALA A 286 -20.63 -12.38 -11.96
N LEU A 287 -21.04 -12.77 -10.73
CA LEU A 287 -22.39 -13.25 -10.44
C LEU A 287 -23.46 -12.18 -10.68
N ARG A 288 -23.25 -10.94 -10.21
CA ARG A 288 -24.17 -9.81 -10.47
C ARG A 288 -24.31 -9.51 -11.97
N ARG A 289 -23.21 -9.59 -12.73
CA ARG A 289 -23.24 -9.40 -14.21
C ARG A 289 -23.92 -10.53 -14.94
N SER A 290 -23.90 -11.76 -14.42
CA SER A 290 -24.55 -12.93 -15.01
C SER A 290 -26.06 -13.00 -14.72
N GLY A 291 -26.64 -12.06 -13.96
CA GLY A 291 -28.06 -12.00 -13.65
C GLY A 291 -28.57 -13.11 -12.71
N VAL A 292 -27.67 -13.88 -12.11
CA VAL A 292 -28.03 -14.90 -11.12
C VAL A 292 -28.21 -14.22 -9.77
N LYS A 293 -29.47 -14.09 -9.29
CA LYS A 293 -29.77 -13.60 -7.92
C LYS A 293 -29.14 -14.58 -6.92
N SER A 294 -28.35 -14.06 -5.97
CA SER A 294 -27.80 -14.88 -4.89
C SER A 294 -28.91 -15.33 -3.95
N VAL A 295 -28.76 -16.53 -3.36
CA VAL A 295 -29.74 -17.15 -2.44
C VAL A 295 -29.96 -16.34 -1.14
N HIS A 296 -29.24 -15.23 -0.94
CA HIS A 296 -29.37 -14.34 0.23
C HIS A 296 -30.31 -13.14 0.02
N ASP A 297 -30.85 -12.94 -1.20
CA ASP A 297 -31.79 -11.85 -1.51
C ASP A 297 -33.27 -12.28 -1.45
N ILE A 298 -33.59 -13.28 -0.65
CA ILE A 298 -34.98 -13.67 -0.35
C ILE A 298 -35.30 -13.17 1.06
N GLY A 299 -35.65 -11.90 1.16
CA GLY A 299 -36.17 -11.30 2.39
C GLY A 299 -36.26 -9.78 2.28
N ASP A 300 -37.49 -9.36 2.12
CA ASP A 300 -38.11 -8.06 2.35
C ASP A 300 -38.26 -7.08 1.18
N ASP A 301 -39.57 -7.08 0.75
CA ASP A 301 -40.41 -5.95 0.36
C ASP A 301 -40.15 -5.19 -0.96
N ASP A 302 -41.10 -5.46 -1.86
CA ASP A 302 -41.61 -4.62 -2.94
C ASP A 302 -41.62 -3.11 -2.61
N TRP A 303 -40.75 -2.35 -3.32
CA TRP A 303 -41.06 -0.95 -3.67
C TRP A 303 -40.70 -0.73 -5.14
N ASP A 304 -41.74 -0.46 -5.92
CA ASP A 304 -41.69 -0.03 -7.30
C ASP A 304 -40.85 1.25 -7.43
N GLU A 305 -39.72 1.22 -8.11
CA GLU A 305 -39.08 2.41 -8.67
C GLU A 305 -39.16 2.35 -10.19
N GLU A 306 -39.84 3.35 -10.70
CA GLU A 306 -40.06 3.62 -12.12
C GLU A 306 -38.72 3.79 -12.86
N ASP A 307 -38.63 3.12 -13.99
CA ASP A 307 -37.58 3.26 -14.99
C ASP A 307 -37.46 4.73 -15.43
N VAL A 308 -36.36 5.37 -15.11
CA VAL A 308 -35.91 6.60 -15.77
C VAL A 308 -34.77 6.22 -16.70
N ASP A 309 -35.11 6.12 -17.99
CA ASP A 309 -34.17 6.07 -19.09
C ASP A 309 -33.38 7.39 -19.16
N ASP A 310 -32.13 7.38 -18.75
CA ASP A 310 -31.13 8.40 -19.07
C ASP A 310 -30.10 7.82 -20.04
N GLU A 311 -30.48 7.77 -21.34
CA GLU A 311 -29.55 7.82 -22.47
C GLU A 311 -29.07 9.27 -22.58
N ASP A 312 -27.83 9.56 -22.07
CA ASP A 312 -26.91 10.60 -22.61
C ASP A 312 -25.69 10.71 -21.67
N GLY A 313 -24.71 9.82 -21.85
CA GLY A 313 -23.37 9.99 -21.31
C GLY A 313 -22.46 10.69 -22.31
N PRO A 314 -21.55 11.60 -21.90
CA PRO A 314 -20.69 12.33 -22.81
C PRO A 314 -19.69 11.42 -23.53
N GLU A 315 -19.71 11.54 -24.86
CA GLU A 315 -18.79 10.88 -25.78
C GLU A 315 -17.39 11.50 -25.67
N ILE A 316 -16.38 10.72 -25.26
CA ILE A 316 -14.97 11.19 -25.20
C ILE A 316 -14.32 10.91 -26.55
N ILE A 317 -14.08 11.98 -27.33
CA ILE A 317 -13.32 11.93 -28.59
C ILE A 317 -11.84 12.09 -28.29
N TYR A 318 -11.02 11.07 -28.56
CA TYR A 318 -9.57 11.17 -28.55
C TYR A 318 -9.06 11.76 -29.87
N VAL A 319 -8.50 12.95 -29.82
CA VAL A 319 -7.75 13.54 -30.94
C VAL A 319 -6.27 13.15 -30.75
N ARG A 320 -5.73 12.43 -31.74
CA ARG A 320 -4.26 12.21 -31.85
C ARG A 320 -3.66 13.35 -32.64
N ASP A 321 -2.69 14.03 -32.05
CA ASP A 321 -1.62 14.76 -32.73
C ASP A 321 -0.32 13.97 -32.68
#